data_34c10b0c705ba7adb1826e76443696d3
#
_entry.id   34c10b0c705ba7adb1826e76443696d3
#
_cell.length_a   1.000
_cell.length_b   1.000
_cell.length_c   1.000
_cell.angle_alpha   90.00
_cell.angle_beta   90.00
_cell.angle_gamma   90.00
#
_symmetry.space_group_name_H-M   'P 1'
#
loop_
_entity.id
_entity.type
_entity.pdbx_description
1 polymer ?
#
loop_
_entity_poly.entity_id
_entity_poly.type
_entity_poly.pdbx_seq_one_letter_code
_entity_poly.pdbx_strand_id
1 'polypeptide(L)'
;FYGDQKRAPEGPHLLKKDGWYYLFEAEGGTGEGHRITVSRSRTLMGIYEPCPYNPIMRQWLPDAPIQRCGHGKPVMTQHGDWYIVYLCGRMIDQKYSMLGRETALDPITWTPDGWPVVNHLQGPGCQQKKPLPEIPYYSKDKDTGFGTNFLSCDFMTPRTPTLHGIQIQNGILTLEGSHADL
;
A
#
# COMPACT_ATOMS: atom_id res chain seq x y z
N PHE A 1 -17.29 2.52 10.20
CA PHE A 1 -16.32 2.79 11.27
C PHE A 1 -15.43 3.97 10.87
N TYR A 2 -14.99 4.76 11.81
CA TYR A 2 -14.04 5.85 11.62
C TYR A 2 -13.02 5.77 12.75
N GLY A 3 -11.75 5.60 12.40
CA GLY A 3 -10.69 5.48 13.39
C GLY A 3 -10.26 6.82 13.98
N ASP A 4 -10.33 7.89 13.18
CA ASP A 4 -9.89 9.23 13.55
C ASP A 4 -10.79 10.33 12.97
N GLN A 5 -11.14 10.26 11.69
CA GLN A 5 -12.03 11.25 11.07
C GLN A 5 -12.96 10.62 10.03
N LYS A 6 -14.10 11.30 9.81
CA LYS A 6 -15.17 10.81 8.91
C LYS A 6 -14.93 11.07 7.43
N ARG A 7 -13.71 11.39 7.01
CA ARG A 7 -13.42 11.72 5.62
C ARG A 7 -12.80 10.55 4.89
N ALA A 8 -13.52 10.07 3.86
CA ALA A 8 -13.04 9.09 2.89
C ALA A 8 -12.40 7.84 3.54
N PRO A 9 -13.10 7.10 4.41
CA PRO A 9 -12.62 5.80 4.86
C PRO A 9 -12.61 4.85 3.67
N GLU A 10 -11.44 4.22 3.42
CA GLU A 10 -11.25 3.36 2.26
C GLU A 10 -10.16 2.30 2.49
N GLY A 11 -9.98 1.41 1.53
CA GLY A 11 -8.90 0.45 1.49
C GLY A 11 -8.84 -0.49 2.70
N PRO A 12 -9.97 -1.06 3.16
CA PRO A 12 -9.98 -1.91 4.34
C PRO A 12 -9.05 -3.11 4.15
N HIS A 13 -8.26 -3.41 5.18
CA HIS A 13 -7.45 -4.61 5.25
C HIS A 13 -7.67 -5.30 6.58
N LEU A 14 -8.11 -6.55 6.51
CA LEU A 14 -8.41 -7.35 7.68
C LEU A 14 -7.24 -8.30 8.00
N LEU A 15 -6.77 -8.24 9.24
CA LEU A 15 -5.72 -9.11 9.77
C LEU A 15 -6.24 -9.87 10.99
N LYS A 16 -6.02 -11.18 11.05
CA LYS A 16 -6.26 -11.96 12.27
C LYS A 16 -4.94 -12.23 12.99
N LYS A 17 -4.82 -11.78 14.24
CA LYS A 17 -3.64 -11.97 15.06
C LYS A 17 -4.03 -12.11 16.53
N ASP A 18 -3.47 -13.10 17.23
CA ASP A 18 -3.62 -13.33 18.68
C ASP A 18 -5.08 -13.29 19.16
N GLY A 19 -5.99 -13.89 18.38
CA GLY A 19 -7.42 -13.97 18.69
C GLY A 19 -8.20 -12.68 18.47
N TRP A 20 -7.58 -11.67 17.84
CA TRP A 20 -8.24 -10.44 17.41
C TRP A 20 -8.32 -10.36 15.88
N TYR A 21 -9.37 -9.70 15.40
CA TYR A 21 -9.51 -9.21 14.03
C TYR A 21 -9.19 -7.73 14.04
N TYR A 22 -8.13 -7.35 13.34
CA TYR A 22 -7.72 -5.95 13.14
C TYR A 22 -8.21 -5.48 11.79
N LEU A 23 -8.85 -4.33 11.76
CA LEU A 23 -9.25 -3.65 10.54
C LEU A 23 -8.37 -2.41 10.37
N PHE A 24 -7.54 -2.42 9.35
CA PHE A 24 -6.76 -1.26 8.93
C PHE A 24 -7.51 -0.52 7.84
N GLU A 25 -7.56 0.79 7.94
CA GLU A 25 -8.26 1.65 6.98
C GLU A 25 -7.42 2.87 6.63
N ALA A 26 -7.62 3.37 5.40
CA ALA A 26 -7.16 4.70 5.03
C ALA A 26 -8.26 5.72 5.35
N GLU A 27 -7.87 6.87 5.82
CA GLU A 27 -8.76 8.00 6.06
C GLU A 27 -8.15 9.31 5.58
N GLY A 28 -8.95 10.37 5.51
CA GLY A 28 -8.50 11.71 5.20
C GLY A 28 -8.41 12.04 3.71
N GLY A 29 -8.70 11.08 2.85
CA GLY A 29 -8.52 11.19 1.40
C GLY A 29 -7.05 11.19 1.02
N THR A 30 -6.73 11.29 -0.27
CA THR A 30 -5.37 11.12 -0.82
C THR A 30 -4.46 12.34 -0.71
N GLY A 31 -4.93 13.41 -0.08
CA GLY A 31 -4.17 14.65 0.16
C GLY A 31 -3.33 14.60 1.43
N GLU A 32 -3.01 15.76 1.96
CA GLU A 32 -2.19 15.93 3.19
C GLU A 32 -2.84 15.34 4.44
N GLY A 33 -4.16 15.18 4.42
CA GLY A 33 -4.90 14.52 5.49
C GLY A 33 -4.79 13.00 5.50
N HIS A 34 -4.21 12.37 4.47
CA HIS A 34 -4.12 10.92 4.32
C HIS A 34 -3.41 10.28 5.51
N ARG A 35 -3.99 9.20 6.00
CA ARG A 35 -3.53 8.52 7.22
C ARG A 35 -3.95 7.07 7.25
N ILE A 36 -3.40 6.33 8.19
CA ILE A 36 -3.78 4.94 8.46
C ILE A 36 -4.35 4.89 9.87
N THR A 37 -5.53 4.31 9.99
CA THR A 37 -6.18 4.02 11.26
C THR A 37 -6.39 2.52 11.40
N VAL A 38 -6.56 2.07 12.65
CA VAL A 38 -6.83 0.67 12.94
C VAL A 38 -7.87 0.54 14.05
N SER A 39 -8.67 -0.50 13.94
CA SER A 39 -9.60 -0.95 14.97
C SER A 39 -9.50 -2.46 15.13
N ARG A 40 -10.01 -3.02 16.22
CA ARG A 40 -10.01 -4.47 16.41
C ARG A 40 -11.29 -4.98 17.06
N SER A 41 -11.61 -6.24 16.83
CA SER A 41 -12.72 -6.96 17.44
C SER A 41 -12.34 -8.41 17.76
N ARG A 42 -12.99 -9.01 18.73
CA ARG A 42 -12.87 -10.45 19.01
C ARG A 42 -13.62 -11.32 18.02
N THR A 43 -14.58 -10.77 17.31
CA THR A 43 -15.36 -11.47 16.29
C THR A 43 -15.36 -10.70 14.99
N LEU A 44 -15.33 -11.43 13.88
CA LEU A 44 -15.25 -10.84 12.53
C LEU A 44 -16.38 -9.83 12.26
N MET A 45 -17.61 -10.17 12.67
CA MET A 45 -18.81 -9.35 12.48
C MET A 45 -19.22 -8.60 13.77
N GLY A 46 -18.27 -8.42 14.68
CA GLY A 46 -18.50 -7.76 15.96
C GLY A 46 -18.35 -6.25 15.92
N ILE A 47 -18.41 -5.67 17.12
CA ILE A 47 -18.09 -4.26 17.32
C ILE A 47 -16.58 -4.11 17.38
N TYR A 48 -16.04 -3.24 16.54
CA TYR A 48 -14.62 -2.93 16.52
C TYR A 48 -14.31 -1.74 17.41
N GLU A 49 -13.40 -1.93 18.35
CA GLU A 49 -12.87 -0.85 19.19
C GLU A 49 -11.73 -0.12 18.43
N PRO A 50 -11.71 1.21 18.43
CA PRO A 50 -10.64 1.97 17.77
C PRO A 50 -9.34 1.87 18.56
N CYS A 51 -8.22 1.87 17.83
CA CYS A 51 -6.90 1.97 18.44
C CYS A 51 -6.74 3.32 19.17
N PRO A 52 -6.27 3.33 20.43
CA PRO A 52 -6.06 4.57 21.17
C PRO A 52 -4.93 5.43 20.59
N TYR A 53 -4.10 4.86 19.73
CA TYR A 53 -2.97 5.53 19.07
C TYR A 53 -3.30 6.04 17.66
N ASN A 54 -4.57 5.98 17.24
CA ASN A 54 -4.95 6.45 15.91
C ASN A 54 -4.72 7.96 15.72
N PRO A 55 -4.29 8.40 14.53
CA PRO A 55 -3.85 7.56 13.42
C PRO A 55 -2.48 6.93 13.70
N ILE A 56 -2.33 5.64 13.40
CA ILE A 56 -1.07 4.90 13.60
C ILE A 56 0.03 5.32 12.62
N MET A 57 -0.34 5.98 11.55
CA MET A 57 0.55 6.57 10.54
C MET A 57 -0.08 7.84 9.97
N ARG A 58 0.66 8.90 9.97
CA ARG A 58 0.37 10.17 9.29
C ARG A 58 1.65 10.98 9.18
N GLN A 59 1.80 11.81 8.14
CA GLN A 59 2.82 12.86 8.15
C GLN A 59 2.31 14.07 8.96
N TRP A 60 3.06 14.44 9.99
CA TRP A 60 2.73 15.54 10.88
C TRP A 60 3.43 16.86 10.49
N LEU A 61 4.55 16.75 9.77
CA LEU A 61 5.39 17.88 9.39
C LEU A 61 5.07 18.29 7.94
N PRO A 62 4.58 19.50 7.71
CA PRO A 62 4.20 19.96 6.38
C PRO A 62 5.37 20.01 5.39
N ASP A 63 6.57 20.25 5.91
CA ASP A 63 7.79 20.41 5.08
C ASP A 63 8.60 19.12 4.92
N ALA A 64 8.11 18.01 5.48
CA ALA A 64 8.80 16.73 5.34
C ALA A 64 8.76 16.23 3.88
N PRO A 65 9.81 15.54 3.42
CA PRO A 65 9.88 15.08 2.03
C PRO A 65 8.87 13.99 1.68
N ILE A 66 8.40 13.22 2.67
CA ILE A 66 7.40 12.17 2.47
C ILE A 66 6.06 12.67 3.01
N GLN A 67 5.09 12.81 2.13
CA GLN A 67 3.76 13.36 2.41
C GLN A 67 2.65 12.37 1.99
N ARG A 68 1.41 12.66 2.37
CA ARG A 68 0.19 11.97 1.91
C ARG A 68 0.21 10.47 2.20
N CYS A 69 0.70 10.09 3.38
CA CYS A 69 0.93 8.71 3.79
C CYS A 69 -0.35 8.04 4.24
N GLY A 70 -0.75 6.96 3.59
CA GLY A 70 -1.96 6.25 3.94
C GLY A 70 -2.16 4.96 3.14
N HIS A 71 -3.34 4.36 3.25
CA HIS A 71 -3.76 3.15 2.55
C HIS A 71 -2.80 1.97 2.80
N GLY A 72 -2.41 1.80 4.07
CA GLY A 72 -1.38 0.83 4.47
C GLY A 72 -1.89 -0.59 4.58
N LYS A 73 -1.01 -1.53 4.27
CA LYS A 73 -1.24 -2.98 4.41
C LYS A 73 -0.15 -3.57 5.30
N PRO A 74 -0.50 -4.16 6.45
CA PRO A 74 0.48 -4.84 7.29
C PRO A 74 0.98 -6.12 6.62
N VAL A 75 2.26 -6.39 6.79
CA VAL A 75 2.92 -7.59 6.28
C VAL A 75 3.90 -8.11 7.33
N MET A 76 3.97 -9.42 7.48
CA MET A 76 4.96 -10.07 8.35
C MET A 76 6.03 -10.73 7.50
N THR A 77 7.30 -10.53 7.86
CA THR A 77 8.42 -11.23 7.23
C THR A 77 8.47 -12.69 7.68
N GLN A 78 9.24 -13.51 6.97
CA GLN A 78 9.47 -14.89 7.38
C GLN A 78 10.19 -15.02 8.74
N HIS A 79 10.78 -13.94 9.24
CA HIS A 79 11.43 -13.89 10.56
C HIS A 79 10.53 -13.40 11.68
N GLY A 80 9.26 -13.09 11.35
CA GLY A 80 8.27 -12.62 12.31
C GLY A 80 8.24 -11.11 12.54
N ASP A 81 9.10 -10.35 11.86
CA ASP A 81 9.09 -8.89 11.93
C ASP A 81 7.91 -8.32 11.14
N TRP A 82 7.29 -7.29 11.69
CA TRP A 82 6.13 -6.65 11.07
C TRP A 82 6.48 -5.33 10.43
N TYR A 83 5.92 -5.12 9.25
CA TYR A 83 6.04 -3.89 8.48
C TYR A 83 4.68 -3.47 7.95
N ILE A 84 4.57 -2.22 7.53
CA ILE A 84 3.43 -1.72 6.78
C ILE A 84 3.91 -1.17 5.44
N VAL A 85 3.28 -1.62 4.37
CA VAL A 85 3.46 -1.08 3.01
C VAL A 85 2.36 -0.07 2.79
N TYR A 86 2.67 1.14 2.38
CA TYR A 86 1.69 2.21 2.26
C TYR A 86 1.98 3.14 1.07
N LEU A 87 0.97 3.90 0.67
CA LEU A 87 1.10 4.93 -0.35
C LEU A 87 1.62 6.23 0.24
N CYS A 88 2.49 6.91 -0.49
CA CYS A 88 2.96 8.25 -0.15
C CYS A 88 3.21 9.08 -1.41
N GLY A 89 3.47 10.37 -1.25
CA GLY A 89 4.02 11.25 -2.26
C GLY A 89 5.36 11.81 -1.78
N ARG A 90 6.39 11.68 -2.60
CA ARG A 90 7.68 12.32 -2.34
C ARG A 90 7.66 13.74 -2.87
N MET A 91 7.93 14.70 -2.01
CA MET A 91 7.90 16.11 -2.37
C MET A 91 9.30 16.57 -2.78
N ILE A 92 9.35 17.27 -3.91
CA ILE A 92 10.53 18.00 -4.37
C ILE A 92 10.26 19.49 -4.09
N ASP A 93 11.24 20.18 -3.52
CA ASP A 93 11.13 21.58 -3.09
C ASP A 93 9.88 21.84 -2.23
N GLN A 94 9.52 20.88 -1.39
CA GLN A 94 8.37 20.94 -0.46
C GLN A 94 7.02 21.21 -1.14
N LYS A 95 6.93 21.07 -2.44
CA LYS A 95 5.78 21.54 -3.22
C LYS A 95 5.26 20.58 -4.26
N TYR A 96 6.13 19.88 -4.94
CA TYR A 96 5.78 19.08 -6.11
C TYR A 96 6.05 17.59 -5.90
N SER A 97 5.10 16.75 -6.25
CA SER A 97 5.25 15.30 -6.28
C SER A 97 5.31 14.82 -7.74
N MET A 98 6.48 14.99 -8.37
CA MET A 98 6.68 14.71 -9.80
C MET A 98 6.48 13.24 -10.17
N LEU A 99 6.79 12.33 -9.25
CA LEU A 99 6.69 10.89 -9.47
C LEU A 99 5.28 10.32 -9.22
N GLY A 100 4.33 11.20 -8.81
CA GLY A 100 3.02 10.75 -8.38
C GLY A 100 3.07 10.02 -7.03
N ARG A 101 2.25 8.97 -6.87
CA ARG A 101 2.24 8.17 -5.64
C ARG A 101 3.28 7.05 -5.72
N GLU A 102 4.04 6.94 -4.66
CA GLU A 102 5.04 5.89 -4.47
C GLU A 102 4.61 4.94 -3.36
N THR A 103 5.25 3.79 -3.30
CA THR A 103 5.07 2.81 -2.23
C THR A 103 6.23 2.92 -1.26
N ALA A 104 5.92 3.08 0.02
CA ALA A 104 6.88 3.14 1.11
C ALA A 104 6.68 1.99 2.10
N LEU A 105 7.69 1.75 2.93
CA LEU A 105 7.71 0.67 3.92
C LEU A 105 8.24 1.22 5.24
N ASP A 106 7.50 1.01 6.33
CA ASP A 106 7.93 1.31 7.69
C ASP A 106 7.67 0.13 8.65
N PRO A 107 8.44 0.00 9.74
CA PRO A 107 8.25 -1.06 10.70
C PRO A 107 6.99 -0.85 11.55
N ILE A 108 6.34 -1.95 11.89
CA ILE A 108 5.29 -2.00 12.92
C ILE A 108 5.87 -2.60 14.20
N THR A 109 5.63 -1.92 15.31
CA THR A 109 5.83 -2.45 16.66
C THR A 109 4.48 -2.73 17.28
N TRP A 110 4.32 -3.89 17.91
CA TRP A 110 3.12 -4.23 18.66
C TRP A 110 3.29 -3.81 20.12
N THR A 111 2.36 -3.02 20.63
CA THR A 111 2.36 -2.61 22.03
C THR A 111 2.04 -3.78 22.96
N PRO A 112 2.36 -3.70 24.26
CA PRO A 112 2.04 -4.77 25.22
C PRO A 112 0.55 -5.12 25.30
N ASP A 113 -0.33 -4.15 25.05
CA ASP A 113 -1.79 -4.32 24.98
C ASP A 113 -2.28 -4.74 23.58
N GLY A 114 -1.35 -5.05 22.67
CA GLY A 114 -1.61 -5.68 21.38
C GLY A 114 -2.05 -4.74 20.26
N TRP A 115 -1.70 -3.45 20.33
CA TRP A 115 -1.97 -2.53 19.24
C TRP A 115 -0.75 -2.32 18.33
N PRO A 116 -0.95 -2.21 17.01
CA PRO A 116 0.13 -1.85 16.11
C PRO A 116 0.42 -0.36 16.17
N VAL A 117 1.69 0.00 16.20
CA VAL A 117 2.17 1.36 16.00
C VAL A 117 3.24 1.37 14.92
N VAL A 118 3.17 2.31 14.00
CA VAL A 118 4.08 2.41 12.87
C VAL A 118 5.19 3.39 13.22
N ASN A 119 6.44 2.99 12.98
CA ASN A 119 7.63 3.81 13.16
C ASN A 119 7.59 4.62 14.48
N HIS A 120 7.16 3.98 15.57
CA HIS A 120 7.00 4.58 16.91
C HIS A 120 6.14 5.87 16.91
N LEU A 121 5.15 5.97 16.03
CA LEU A 121 4.25 7.13 15.85
C LEU A 121 4.95 8.41 15.38
N GLN A 122 6.16 8.31 14.86
CA GLN A 122 6.94 9.47 14.37
C GLN A 122 6.55 9.90 12.94
N GLY A 123 5.60 9.21 12.33
CA GLY A 123 5.27 9.39 10.92
C GLY A 123 6.18 8.58 9.99
N PRO A 124 6.15 8.84 8.67
CA PRO A 124 6.88 8.07 7.69
C PRO A 124 8.39 8.27 7.81
N GLY A 125 9.14 7.18 7.71
CA GLY A 125 10.60 7.20 7.67
C GLY A 125 11.12 7.52 6.26
N CYS A 126 12.15 8.38 6.17
CA CYS A 126 12.86 8.61 4.90
C CYS A 126 13.88 7.51 4.59
N GLN A 127 14.35 6.83 5.61
CA GLN A 127 15.32 5.74 5.51
C GLN A 127 14.95 4.66 6.53
N GLN A 128 14.92 3.42 6.07
CA GLN A 128 14.66 2.27 6.92
C GLN A 128 15.71 1.19 6.70
N LYS A 129 15.98 0.43 7.75
CA LYS A 129 16.82 -0.75 7.63
C LYS A 129 16.10 -1.76 6.72
N LYS A 130 16.83 -2.34 5.78
CA LYS A 130 16.31 -3.39 4.92
C LYS A 130 15.79 -4.56 5.79
N PRO A 131 14.53 -4.97 5.64
CA PRO A 131 13.91 -5.96 6.53
C PRO A 131 14.49 -7.37 6.38
N LEU A 132 15.04 -7.68 5.21
CA LEU A 132 15.57 -8.99 4.88
C LEU A 132 16.95 -8.86 4.24
N PRO A 133 17.84 -9.86 4.38
CA PRO A 133 19.09 -9.89 3.63
C PRO A 133 18.81 -9.86 2.12
N GLU A 134 19.81 -9.47 1.35
CA GLU A 134 19.68 -9.51 -0.10
C GLU A 134 19.39 -10.93 -0.57
N ILE A 135 18.21 -11.11 -1.10
CA ILE A 135 17.94 -12.24 -1.96
C ILE A 135 18.61 -11.88 -3.29
N PRO A 136 19.48 -12.74 -3.84
CA PRO A 136 20.00 -12.52 -5.19
C PRO A 136 18.77 -12.24 -6.08
N TYR A 137 18.74 -11.06 -6.67
CA TYR A 137 17.72 -10.75 -7.66
C TYR A 137 18.00 -11.71 -8.82
N TYR A 138 17.27 -12.79 -8.85
CA TYR A 138 17.15 -13.55 -10.07
C TYR A 138 16.34 -12.67 -11.01
N SER A 139 17.04 -11.75 -11.68
CA SER A 139 16.54 -11.18 -12.89
C SER A 139 16.25 -12.39 -13.79
N LYS A 140 15.01 -12.74 -13.83
CA LYS A 140 14.50 -13.36 -15.03
C LYS A 140 14.44 -12.25 -16.08
N ASP A 141 15.58 -11.68 -16.42
CA ASP A 141 15.80 -11.04 -17.71
C ASP A 141 15.68 -12.12 -18.77
N LYS A 142 14.58 -12.73 -18.77
CA LYS A 142 13.99 -13.19 -19.99
C LYS A 142 13.48 -11.89 -20.61
N ASP A 143 14.25 -11.38 -21.57
CA ASP A 143 13.66 -10.66 -22.67
C ASP A 143 12.45 -11.50 -23.07
N THR A 144 11.32 -11.20 -22.45
CA THR A 144 10.04 -11.82 -22.78
C THR A 144 9.58 -11.12 -24.04
N GLY A 145 10.40 -11.20 -25.10
CA GLY A 145 9.96 -10.77 -26.40
C GLY A 145 8.54 -11.26 -26.55
N PHE A 146 7.62 -10.37 -26.84
CA PHE A 146 6.19 -10.67 -26.85
C PHE A 146 5.93 -11.97 -27.64
N GLY A 147 6.10 -13.10 -26.95
CA GLY A 147 5.84 -14.43 -27.48
C GLY A 147 4.35 -14.64 -27.72
N THR A 148 4.01 -15.74 -28.33
CA THR A 148 2.62 -16.11 -28.70
C THR A 148 1.65 -16.23 -27.50
N ASN A 149 2.14 -16.21 -26.25
CA ASN A 149 1.34 -16.30 -25.04
C ASN A 149 1.26 -14.95 -24.32
N PHE A 150 0.56 -14.00 -24.92
CA PHE A 150 0.19 -12.73 -24.28
C PHE A 150 -0.68 -12.93 -23.02
N LEU A 151 -1.33 -14.07 -22.88
CA LEU A 151 -2.12 -14.46 -21.70
C LEU A 151 -1.24 -15.04 -20.57
N SER A 152 0.08 -14.77 -20.57
CA SER A 152 0.92 -15.10 -19.43
C SER A 152 0.48 -14.32 -18.20
N CYS A 153 0.80 -14.81 -17.01
CA CYS A 153 0.50 -14.16 -15.73
C CYS A 153 1.16 -12.77 -15.58
N ASP A 154 2.00 -12.37 -16.53
CA ASP A 154 2.74 -11.12 -16.50
C ASP A 154 1.93 -9.92 -17.03
N PHE A 155 0.82 -10.19 -17.72
CA PHE A 155 -0.04 -9.17 -18.30
C PHE A 155 -1.51 -9.38 -17.92
N MET A 156 -2.20 -8.30 -17.67
CA MET A 156 -3.65 -8.31 -17.44
C MET A 156 -4.31 -7.08 -18.07
N THR A 157 -5.52 -7.26 -18.54
CA THR A 157 -6.35 -6.15 -19.02
C THR A 157 -7.33 -5.74 -17.93
N PRO A 158 -7.32 -4.47 -17.47
CA PRO A 158 -8.31 -4.01 -16.52
C PRO A 158 -9.69 -3.94 -17.19
N ARG A 159 -10.74 -4.37 -16.46
CA ARG A 159 -12.15 -4.21 -16.81
C ARG A 159 -12.66 -4.93 -18.05
N THR A 160 -11.84 -5.16 -19.06
CA THR A 160 -12.28 -5.79 -20.31
C THR A 160 -11.51 -7.09 -20.53
N PRO A 161 -12.18 -8.24 -20.58
CA PRO A 161 -11.50 -9.52 -20.84
C PRO A 161 -11.14 -9.72 -22.32
N THR A 162 -11.52 -8.79 -23.18
CA THR A 162 -11.31 -8.88 -24.62
C THR A 162 -10.04 -8.18 -25.05
N LEU A 163 -9.22 -8.89 -25.81
CA LEU A 163 -7.95 -8.39 -26.35
C LEU A 163 -8.17 -7.57 -27.64
N HIS A 164 -9.30 -6.89 -27.79
CA HIS A 164 -9.53 -6.02 -28.92
C HIS A 164 -8.50 -4.87 -28.90
N GLY A 165 -7.86 -4.63 -30.03
CA GLY A 165 -6.82 -3.60 -30.16
C GLY A 165 -5.45 -4.00 -29.65
N ILE A 166 -5.24 -5.27 -29.28
CA ILE A 166 -3.92 -5.78 -28.90
C ILE A 166 -3.49 -6.85 -29.91
N GLN A 167 -2.37 -6.64 -30.56
CA GLN A 167 -1.81 -7.57 -31.54
C GLN A 167 -0.34 -7.81 -31.25
N ILE A 168 0.08 -9.06 -31.40
CA ILE A 168 1.47 -9.44 -31.34
C ILE A 168 1.84 -10.11 -32.66
N GLN A 169 2.77 -9.52 -33.38
CA GLN A 169 3.32 -10.07 -34.61
C GLN A 169 4.85 -9.93 -34.61
N ASN A 170 5.53 -11.02 -34.87
CA ASN A 170 7.00 -11.06 -34.94
C ASN A 170 7.70 -10.49 -33.69
N GLY A 171 7.17 -10.74 -32.49
CA GLY A 171 7.73 -10.24 -31.26
C GLY A 171 7.44 -8.75 -30.98
N ILE A 172 6.63 -8.11 -31.79
CA ILE A 172 6.21 -6.71 -31.62
C ILE A 172 4.79 -6.65 -31.07
N LEU A 173 4.62 -5.95 -29.95
CA LEU A 173 3.31 -5.62 -29.38
C LEU A 173 2.79 -4.34 -30.04
N THR A 174 1.61 -4.43 -30.61
CA THR A 174 0.87 -3.26 -31.12
C THR A 174 -0.36 -3.03 -30.25
N LEU A 175 -0.52 -1.82 -29.76
CA LEU A 175 -1.70 -1.35 -29.03
C LEU A 175 -2.45 -0.35 -29.91
N GLU A 176 -3.71 -0.66 -30.17
CA GLU A 176 -4.60 0.24 -30.91
C GLU A 176 -5.47 1.01 -29.91
N GLY A 177 -5.42 2.34 -29.98
CA GLY A 177 -6.23 3.21 -29.14
C GLY A 177 -7.72 3.07 -29.49
N SER A 178 -8.56 3.04 -28.47
CA SER A 178 -10.02 3.01 -28.66
C SER A 178 -10.69 4.18 -27.94
N HIS A 179 -11.90 4.53 -28.36
CA HIS A 179 -12.77 5.47 -27.66
C HIS A 179 -13.55 4.80 -26.50
N ALA A 180 -13.12 3.63 -26.05
CA ALA A 180 -13.77 3.00 -24.90
C ALA A 180 -13.55 3.84 -23.64
N ASP A 181 -14.63 4.13 -22.96
CA ASP A 181 -14.59 4.83 -21.68
C ASP A 181 -13.78 3.98 -20.66
N LEU A 182 -12.88 4.66 -19.95
CA LEU A 182 -12.06 4.08 -18.89
C LEU A 182 -12.90 3.82 -17.63
#